data_c2702c1d2d4f9b794f1a2c6726211234
#
_entry.id   c2702c1d2d4f9b794f1a2c6726211234
#
_cell.length_a   1.000
_cell.length_b   1.000
_cell.length_c   1.000
_cell.angle_alpha   90.00
_cell.angle_beta   90.00
_cell.angle_gamma   90.00
#
_symmetry.space_group_name_H-M   'P 1'
#
loop_
_entity.id
_entity.type
_entity.pdbx_description
1 polymer ?
#
loop_
_entity_poly.entity_id
_entity_poly.type
_entity_poly.pdbx_seq_one_letter_code
_entity_poly.pdbx_strand_id
1 'polypeptide(L)'
;MSTLRQIPIDRACAMLSAIREFYDLSASDLEEIARQCSWYRYEENEEIVHFQDKSNSVFFIAQGDIRVTYHALSGHEVILCDLTTGEMFGELTAIDGKSRSATVIARNGVLVASMTATDFKSVIYANRQVAEAILKRLAGEVRRLTERVYDFSTLAVSNRIQAELLRLAKNHMTGPNVAVVSPSPTHFDIANLVSTHREAVTRELSNLARNNLILRKGHDLHILDVARL
;
A
#
# COMPACT_ATOMS: atom_id res chain seq x y z
N MET A 1 -5.33 19.77 2.60
CA MET A 1 -6.58 19.04 2.25
C MET A 1 -7.54 19.96 1.54
N SER A 2 -7.81 19.77 0.26
CA SER A 2 -8.86 20.50 -0.47
C SER A 2 -10.00 19.54 -0.79
N THR A 3 -11.20 19.86 -0.27
CA THR A 3 -12.43 19.13 -0.65
C THR A 3 -12.73 19.47 -2.11
N LEU A 4 -12.82 18.46 -2.97
CA LEU A 4 -13.25 18.66 -4.35
C LEU A 4 -14.77 18.90 -4.39
N ARG A 5 -15.21 19.87 -5.19
CA ARG A 5 -16.62 19.96 -5.59
C ARG A 5 -17.03 18.61 -6.21
N GLN A 6 -18.31 18.24 -6.01
CA GLN A 6 -18.88 16.95 -6.42
C GLN A 6 -18.34 16.45 -7.77
N ILE A 7 -17.70 15.28 -7.74
CA ILE A 7 -17.32 14.57 -8.96
C ILE A 7 -18.61 14.05 -9.61
N PRO A 8 -18.80 14.19 -10.94
CA PRO A 8 -19.95 13.62 -11.62
C PRO A 8 -20.10 12.12 -11.30
N ILE A 9 -21.33 11.66 -11.09
CA ILE A 9 -21.60 10.31 -10.58
C ILE A 9 -21.01 9.23 -11.47
N ASP A 10 -21.11 9.38 -12.80
CA ASP A 10 -20.56 8.41 -13.75
C ASP A 10 -19.03 8.28 -13.59
N ARG A 11 -18.33 9.40 -13.38
CA ARG A 11 -16.90 9.40 -13.15
C ARG A 11 -16.55 8.80 -11.78
N ALA A 12 -17.35 9.06 -10.76
CA ALA A 12 -17.19 8.48 -9.43
C ALA A 12 -17.35 6.95 -9.49
N CYS A 13 -18.38 6.46 -10.17
CA CYS A 13 -18.60 5.02 -10.38
C CYS A 13 -17.44 4.38 -11.15
N ALA A 14 -16.96 5.01 -12.22
CA ALA A 14 -15.82 4.49 -12.99
C ALA A 14 -14.53 4.39 -12.16
N MET A 15 -14.29 5.34 -11.24
CA MET A 15 -13.14 5.28 -10.35
C MET A 15 -13.32 4.25 -9.23
N LEU A 16 -14.52 4.12 -8.67
CA LEU A 16 -14.81 3.13 -7.63
C LEU A 16 -14.83 1.71 -8.16
N SER A 17 -15.21 1.48 -9.42
CA SER A 17 -15.14 0.15 -10.04
C SER A 17 -13.70 -0.39 -10.17
N ALA A 18 -12.68 0.47 -10.08
CA ALA A 18 -11.28 0.06 -10.05
C ALA A 18 -10.81 -0.37 -8.64
N ILE A 19 -11.61 -0.17 -7.60
CA ILE A 19 -11.30 -0.62 -6.24
C ILE A 19 -11.49 -2.13 -6.16
N ARG A 20 -10.47 -2.84 -5.69
CA ARG A 20 -10.43 -4.32 -5.69
C ARG A 20 -11.62 -4.96 -4.99
N GLU A 21 -12.07 -4.37 -3.90
CA GLU A 21 -13.20 -4.86 -3.12
C GLU A 21 -14.56 -4.63 -3.80
N PHE A 22 -14.61 -3.84 -4.87
CA PHE A 22 -15.83 -3.46 -5.60
C PHE A 22 -15.92 -4.03 -7.02
N TYR A 23 -14.96 -4.84 -7.46
CA TYR A 23 -14.90 -5.36 -8.84
C TYR A 23 -16.14 -6.10 -9.29
N ASP A 24 -16.79 -6.84 -8.39
CA ASP A 24 -17.94 -7.68 -8.71
C ASP A 24 -19.28 -7.01 -8.39
N LEU A 25 -19.30 -5.70 -8.09
CA LEU A 25 -20.53 -4.98 -7.79
C LEU A 25 -21.29 -4.60 -9.05
N SER A 26 -22.64 -4.56 -8.92
CA SER A 26 -23.52 -4.04 -9.96
C SER A 26 -23.34 -2.52 -10.13
N ALA A 27 -23.75 -2.00 -11.29
CA ALA A 27 -23.72 -0.56 -11.53
C ALA A 27 -24.59 0.23 -10.53
N SER A 28 -25.73 -0.35 -10.11
CA SER A 28 -26.60 0.26 -9.10
C SER A 28 -25.97 0.32 -7.72
N ASP A 29 -25.25 -0.73 -7.29
CA ASP A 29 -24.54 -0.75 -6.01
C ASP A 29 -23.38 0.25 -6.00
N LEU A 30 -22.63 0.34 -7.11
CA LEU A 30 -21.56 1.33 -7.26
C LEU A 30 -22.08 2.75 -7.23
N GLU A 31 -23.24 3.02 -7.81
CA GLU A 31 -23.87 4.34 -7.78
C GLU A 31 -24.30 4.73 -6.36
N GLU A 32 -24.85 3.78 -5.60
CA GLU A 32 -25.20 4.00 -4.20
C GLU A 32 -23.97 4.30 -3.34
N ILE A 33 -22.91 3.52 -3.50
CA ILE A 33 -21.61 3.73 -2.84
C ILE A 33 -21.02 5.10 -3.22
N ALA A 34 -21.05 5.46 -4.49
CA ALA A 34 -20.52 6.72 -4.99
C ALA A 34 -21.23 7.95 -4.37
N ARG A 35 -22.53 7.86 -4.12
CA ARG A 35 -23.31 8.92 -3.45
C ARG A 35 -22.96 9.09 -1.98
N GLN A 36 -22.47 8.04 -1.32
CA GLN A 36 -22.03 8.05 0.09
C GLN A 36 -20.58 8.54 0.25
N CYS A 37 -19.84 8.73 -0.84
CA CYS A 37 -18.44 9.13 -0.81
C CYS A 37 -18.27 10.65 -0.91
N SER A 38 -17.34 11.18 -0.12
CA SER A 38 -16.76 12.52 -0.26
C SER A 38 -15.38 12.41 -0.91
N TRP A 39 -15.01 13.38 -1.75
CA TRP A 39 -13.78 13.32 -2.53
C TRP A 39 -12.76 14.33 -2.07
N TYR A 40 -11.49 13.89 -1.91
CA TYR A 40 -10.39 14.71 -1.45
C TYR A 40 -9.16 14.54 -2.33
N ARG A 41 -8.45 15.64 -2.55
CA ARG A 41 -7.15 15.65 -3.19
C ARG A 41 -6.10 16.04 -2.18
N TYR A 42 -4.97 15.33 -2.27
CA TYR A 42 -3.77 15.58 -1.47
C TYR A 42 -2.58 15.76 -2.40
N GLU A 43 -1.71 16.68 -2.05
CA GLU A 43 -0.45 16.91 -2.75
C GLU A 43 0.64 15.98 -2.19
N GLU A 44 1.76 15.89 -2.90
CA GLU A 44 2.92 15.09 -2.47
C GLU A 44 3.39 15.50 -1.06
N ASN A 45 3.67 14.50 -0.22
CA ASN A 45 4.07 14.61 1.19
C ASN A 45 2.99 15.15 2.13
N GLU A 46 1.74 15.33 1.68
CA GLU A 46 0.62 15.71 2.54
C GLU A 46 0.14 14.51 3.37
N GLU A 47 -0.04 14.72 4.67
CA GLU A 47 -0.55 13.70 5.59
C GLU A 47 -2.07 13.57 5.42
N ILE A 48 -2.55 12.34 5.20
CA ILE A 48 -3.97 12.01 5.03
C ILE A 48 -4.59 11.57 6.34
N VAL A 49 -3.86 10.75 7.09
CA VAL A 49 -4.26 10.19 8.40
C VAL A 49 -3.07 10.22 9.33
N HIS A 50 -3.29 10.66 10.57
CA HIS A 50 -2.27 10.62 11.63
C HIS A 50 -2.43 9.42 12.54
N PHE A 51 -1.32 8.83 12.99
CA PHE A 51 -1.29 7.76 13.98
C PHE A 51 -2.00 8.19 15.28
N GLN A 52 -2.83 7.29 15.85
CA GLN A 52 -3.66 7.53 17.05
C GLN A 52 -4.78 8.57 16.89
N ASP A 53 -5.01 9.13 15.70
CA ASP A 53 -6.18 9.96 15.45
C ASP A 53 -7.49 9.16 15.70
N LYS A 54 -8.54 9.87 16.11
CA LYS A 54 -9.87 9.30 16.37
C LYS A 54 -10.79 9.32 15.14
N SER A 55 -10.33 9.84 14.00
CA SER A 55 -11.08 9.76 12.74
C SER A 55 -11.33 8.30 12.37
N ASN A 56 -12.45 8.00 11.72
CA ASN A 56 -12.86 6.62 11.42
C ASN A 56 -13.30 6.39 9.97
N SER A 57 -13.09 7.38 9.10
CA SER A 57 -13.42 7.22 7.69
C SER A 57 -12.52 6.19 7.00
N VAL A 58 -13.08 5.50 6.01
CA VAL A 58 -12.37 4.62 5.09
C VAL A 58 -12.07 5.38 3.81
N PHE A 59 -10.93 5.14 3.23
CA PHE A 59 -10.47 5.83 2.02
C PHE A 59 -10.20 4.82 0.90
N PHE A 60 -10.64 5.14 -0.31
CA PHE A 60 -10.43 4.39 -1.54
C PHE A 60 -9.54 5.21 -2.48
N ILE A 61 -8.40 4.66 -2.88
CA ILE A 61 -7.43 5.36 -3.72
C ILE A 61 -7.88 5.31 -5.18
N ALA A 62 -8.45 6.42 -5.66
CA ALA A 62 -8.89 6.55 -7.04
C ALA A 62 -7.73 6.90 -8.00
N GLN A 63 -6.70 7.58 -7.49
CA GLN A 63 -5.51 7.93 -8.25
C GLN A 63 -4.34 8.22 -7.31
N GLY A 64 -3.12 7.81 -7.72
CA GLY A 64 -1.87 8.09 -7.01
C GLY A 64 -1.46 6.98 -6.06
N ASP A 65 -0.43 7.26 -5.27
CA ASP A 65 0.21 6.32 -4.36
C ASP A 65 0.33 6.95 -2.98
N ILE A 66 0.13 6.13 -1.94
CA ILE A 66 0.29 6.54 -0.55
C ILE A 66 1.29 5.63 0.17
N ARG A 67 1.86 6.12 1.24
CA ARG A 67 2.74 5.37 2.14
C ARG A 67 2.12 5.26 3.52
N VAL A 68 2.11 4.06 4.06
CA VAL A 68 1.69 3.77 5.42
C VAL A 68 2.92 3.63 6.29
N THR A 69 3.06 4.49 7.30
CA THR A 69 4.24 4.54 8.17
C THR A 69 3.86 4.47 9.65
N TYR A 70 4.83 4.05 10.46
CA TYR A 70 4.78 4.11 11.90
C TYR A 70 6.03 4.80 12.42
N HIS A 71 5.87 5.83 13.25
CA HIS A 71 6.98 6.51 13.89
C HIS A 71 7.21 5.92 15.28
N ALA A 72 8.37 5.29 15.47
CA ALA A 72 8.79 4.81 16.77
C ALA A 72 9.11 5.99 17.70
N LEU A 73 9.01 5.78 19.02
CA LEU A 73 9.38 6.79 20.02
C LEU A 73 10.83 7.29 19.89
N SER A 74 11.70 6.50 19.28
CA SER A 74 13.09 6.86 18.97
C SER A 74 13.22 7.85 17.79
N GLY A 75 12.11 8.23 17.14
CA GLY A 75 12.10 9.04 15.91
C GLY A 75 12.41 8.25 14.64
N HIS A 76 12.62 6.93 14.73
CA HIS A 76 12.81 6.08 13.58
C HIS A 76 11.46 5.83 12.87
N GLU A 77 11.42 6.11 11.56
CA GLU A 77 10.27 5.80 10.73
C GLU A 77 10.35 4.35 10.25
N VAL A 78 9.24 3.62 10.38
CA VAL A 78 9.07 2.28 9.83
C VAL A 78 8.03 2.34 8.73
N ILE A 79 8.40 1.97 7.51
CA ILE A 79 7.46 1.83 6.40
C ILE A 79 6.77 0.47 6.54
N LEU A 80 5.45 0.50 6.68
CA LEU A 80 4.63 -0.71 6.77
C LEU A 80 4.30 -1.26 5.38
N CYS A 81 3.82 -0.39 4.48
CA CYS A 81 3.57 -0.69 3.07
C CYS A 81 3.37 0.61 2.28
N ASP A 82 3.47 0.50 0.97
CA ASP A 82 2.94 1.47 0.02
C ASP A 82 1.64 0.89 -0.58
N LEU A 83 0.62 1.73 -0.78
CA LEU A 83 -0.63 1.38 -1.45
C LEU A 83 -0.82 2.29 -2.65
N THR A 84 -1.49 1.77 -3.68
CA THR A 84 -1.64 2.43 -4.97
C THR A 84 -3.11 2.50 -5.40
N THR A 85 -3.36 3.14 -6.52
CA THR A 85 -4.69 3.20 -7.15
C THR A 85 -5.37 1.83 -7.15
N GLY A 86 -6.65 1.80 -6.77
CA GLY A 86 -7.46 0.58 -6.66
C GLY A 86 -7.44 -0.08 -5.28
N GLU A 87 -6.66 0.45 -4.33
CA GLU A 87 -6.59 -0.07 -2.96
C GLU A 87 -7.32 0.85 -1.97
N MET A 88 -7.57 0.34 -0.77
CA MET A 88 -8.23 1.08 0.31
C MET A 88 -7.38 1.10 1.57
N PHE A 89 -7.63 2.06 2.45
CA PHE A 89 -7.01 2.16 3.77
C PHE A 89 -7.94 2.78 4.81
N GLY A 90 -7.59 2.65 6.09
CA GLY A 90 -8.36 3.17 7.22
C GLY A 90 -9.52 2.27 7.65
N GLU A 91 -9.66 1.10 7.04
CA GLU A 91 -10.71 0.10 7.33
C GLU A 91 -10.63 -0.48 8.74
N LEU A 92 -9.42 -0.63 9.31
CA LEU A 92 -9.25 -1.23 10.64
C LEU A 92 -10.03 -0.45 11.69
N THR A 93 -9.84 0.88 11.73
CA THR A 93 -10.55 1.78 12.64
C THR A 93 -12.07 1.76 12.40
N ALA A 94 -12.51 1.69 11.16
CA ALA A 94 -13.92 1.61 10.84
C ALA A 94 -14.54 0.30 11.31
N ILE A 95 -13.80 -0.82 11.29
CA ILE A 95 -14.28 -2.14 11.69
C ILE A 95 -14.29 -2.30 13.21
N ASP A 96 -13.14 -2.00 13.88
CA ASP A 96 -12.95 -2.32 15.31
C ASP A 96 -13.17 -1.14 16.26
N GLY A 97 -13.33 0.08 15.74
CA GLY A 97 -13.59 1.29 16.52
C GLY A 97 -12.38 1.84 17.29
N LYS A 98 -11.18 1.30 17.06
CA LYS A 98 -9.96 1.80 17.71
C LYS A 98 -9.40 3.01 16.98
N SER A 99 -8.42 3.69 17.58
CA SER A 99 -7.68 4.79 16.95
C SER A 99 -6.88 4.31 15.72
N ARG A 100 -6.48 5.23 14.86
CA ARG A 100 -5.66 4.95 13.69
C ARG A 100 -4.39 4.17 14.03
N SER A 101 -4.16 3.08 13.34
CA SER A 101 -3.03 2.16 13.57
C SER A 101 -1.70 2.64 12.98
N ALA A 102 -1.75 3.62 12.06
CA ALA A 102 -0.57 4.13 11.34
C ALA A 102 -0.81 5.55 10.82
N THR A 103 0.25 6.23 10.43
CA THR A 103 0.21 7.47 9.64
C THR A 103 0.18 7.11 8.15
N VAL A 104 -0.59 7.88 7.37
CA VAL A 104 -0.71 7.72 5.92
C VAL A 104 -0.35 9.02 5.23
N ILE A 105 0.61 8.96 4.30
CA ILE A 105 1.18 10.14 3.60
C ILE A 105 1.07 9.92 2.09
N ALA A 106 0.68 10.97 1.37
CA ALA A 106 0.67 10.99 -0.09
C ALA A 106 2.10 10.99 -0.66
N ARG A 107 2.42 10.07 -1.57
CA ARG A 107 3.73 9.99 -2.24
C ARG A 107 3.82 10.82 -3.51
N ASN A 108 2.68 11.18 -4.06
CA ASN A 108 2.49 12.03 -5.24
C ASN A 108 1.12 12.70 -5.13
N GLY A 109 0.61 13.30 -6.19
CA GLY A 109 -0.76 13.82 -6.22
C GLY A 109 -1.78 12.68 -6.09
N VAL A 110 -2.53 12.63 -4.98
CA VAL A 110 -3.47 11.56 -4.65
C VAL A 110 -4.91 12.06 -4.70
N LEU A 111 -5.80 11.29 -5.32
CA LEU A 111 -7.24 11.45 -5.25
C LEU A 111 -7.86 10.27 -4.51
N VAL A 112 -8.61 10.54 -3.45
CA VAL A 112 -9.32 9.52 -2.69
C VAL A 112 -10.82 9.80 -2.61
N ALA A 113 -11.61 8.74 -2.62
CA ALA A 113 -12.97 8.74 -2.12
C ALA A 113 -12.94 8.37 -0.62
N SER A 114 -13.66 9.11 0.20
CA SER A 114 -13.77 8.88 1.66
C SER A 114 -15.20 8.52 2.01
N MET A 115 -15.38 7.49 2.82
CA MET A 115 -16.67 7.02 3.31
C MET A 115 -16.65 6.96 4.84
N THR A 116 -17.77 7.28 5.50
CA THR A 116 -17.87 7.14 6.95
C THR A 116 -17.81 5.67 7.38
N ALA A 117 -17.38 5.40 8.61
CA ALA A 117 -17.38 4.03 9.16
C ALA A 117 -18.77 3.40 9.17
N THR A 118 -19.82 4.19 9.38
CA THR A 118 -21.21 3.72 9.39
C THR A 118 -21.64 3.26 8.01
N ASP A 119 -21.41 4.08 6.98
CA ASP A 119 -21.77 3.75 5.60
C ASP A 119 -20.93 2.57 5.10
N PHE A 120 -19.64 2.53 5.41
CA PHE A 120 -18.76 1.41 5.07
C PHE A 120 -19.27 0.07 5.65
N LYS A 121 -19.66 0.06 6.95
CA LYS A 121 -20.27 -1.13 7.55
C LYS A 121 -21.58 -1.51 6.88
N SER A 122 -22.40 -0.53 6.52
CA SER A 122 -23.67 -0.79 5.80
C SER A 122 -23.41 -1.44 4.43
N VAL A 123 -22.40 -0.97 3.69
CA VAL A 123 -21.98 -1.59 2.41
C VAL A 123 -21.53 -3.04 2.61
N ILE A 124 -20.73 -3.31 3.66
CA ILE A 124 -20.25 -4.67 3.99
C ILE A 124 -21.44 -5.59 4.30
N TYR A 125 -22.41 -5.12 5.10
CA TYR A 125 -23.56 -5.95 5.51
C TYR A 125 -24.55 -6.19 4.38
N ALA A 126 -24.71 -5.22 3.48
CA ALA A 126 -25.61 -5.33 2.33
C ALA A 126 -25.04 -6.20 1.21
N ASN A 127 -23.70 -6.23 1.05
CA ASN A 127 -23.02 -6.85 -0.09
C ASN A 127 -22.09 -7.98 0.35
N ARG A 128 -22.56 -9.23 0.20
CA ARG A 128 -21.75 -10.41 0.52
C ARG A 128 -20.39 -10.45 -0.20
N GLN A 129 -20.36 -10.02 -1.47
CA GLN A 129 -19.16 -10.00 -2.28
C GLN A 129 -18.11 -9.05 -1.70
N VAL A 130 -18.52 -7.84 -1.26
CA VAL A 130 -17.65 -6.88 -0.58
C VAL A 130 -17.13 -7.45 0.75
N ALA A 131 -18.02 -8.06 1.54
CA ALA A 131 -17.63 -8.69 2.80
C ALA A 131 -16.55 -9.77 2.58
N GLU A 132 -16.75 -10.63 1.57
CA GLU A 132 -15.80 -11.69 1.24
C GLU A 132 -14.46 -11.13 0.73
N ALA A 133 -14.48 -10.08 -0.10
CA ALA A 133 -13.28 -9.41 -0.60
C ALA A 133 -12.46 -8.79 0.56
N ILE A 134 -13.13 -8.12 1.49
CA ILE A 134 -12.49 -7.56 2.69
C ILE A 134 -11.90 -8.65 3.58
N LEU A 135 -12.61 -9.75 3.82
CA LEU A 135 -12.08 -10.88 4.59
C LEU A 135 -10.85 -11.50 3.92
N LYS A 136 -10.86 -11.68 2.60
CA LYS A 136 -9.71 -12.16 1.83
C LYS A 136 -8.52 -11.20 1.95
N ARG A 137 -8.76 -9.89 1.85
CA ARG A 137 -7.75 -8.86 2.04
C ARG A 137 -7.12 -8.94 3.44
N LEU A 138 -7.95 -8.96 4.50
CA LEU A 138 -7.46 -9.04 5.88
C LEU A 138 -6.68 -10.34 6.14
N ALA A 139 -7.16 -11.47 5.61
CA ALA A 139 -6.44 -12.74 5.70
C ALA A 139 -5.08 -12.69 4.98
N GLY A 140 -5.03 -12.05 3.81
CA GLY A 140 -3.80 -11.79 3.06
C GLY A 140 -2.82 -10.96 3.86
N GLU A 141 -3.32 -9.91 4.51
CA GLU A 141 -2.50 -9.01 5.34
C GLU A 141 -1.94 -9.73 6.57
N VAL A 142 -2.73 -10.56 7.25
CA VAL A 142 -2.26 -11.40 8.35
C VAL A 142 -1.13 -12.32 7.88
N ARG A 143 -1.27 -12.99 6.74
CA ARG A 143 -0.21 -13.85 6.17
C ARG A 143 1.06 -13.05 5.87
N ARG A 144 0.94 -11.90 5.22
CA ARG A 144 2.05 -11.00 4.92
C ARG A 144 2.79 -10.56 6.19
N LEU A 145 2.05 -10.20 7.23
CA LEU A 145 2.64 -9.81 8.52
C LEU A 145 3.31 -10.99 9.22
N THR A 146 2.74 -12.20 9.14
CA THR A 146 3.34 -13.43 9.69
C THR A 146 4.68 -13.75 9.00
N GLU A 147 4.74 -13.63 7.66
CA GLU A 147 5.99 -13.80 6.92
C GLU A 147 7.04 -12.77 7.35
N ARG A 148 6.65 -11.50 7.53
CA ARG A 148 7.57 -10.47 8.01
C ARG A 148 8.09 -10.76 9.41
N VAL A 149 7.24 -11.19 10.34
CA VAL A 149 7.67 -11.59 11.70
C VAL A 149 8.66 -12.74 11.62
N TYR A 150 8.41 -13.74 10.77
CA TYR A 150 9.33 -14.84 10.53
C TYR A 150 10.67 -14.32 10.00
N ASP A 151 10.68 -13.48 8.98
CA ASP A 151 11.90 -12.91 8.40
C ASP A 151 12.73 -12.14 9.44
N PHE A 152 12.07 -11.30 10.25
CA PHE A 152 12.75 -10.55 11.30
C PHE A 152 13.33 -11.42 12.41
N SER A 153 12.70 -12.55 12.69
CA SER A 153 13.11 -13.46 13.77
C SER A 153 14.20 -14.43 13.33
N THR A 154 14.31 -14.76 12.04
CA THR A 154 15.14 -15.86 11.54
C THR A 154 16.22 -15.44 10.56
N LEU A 155 16.00 -14.36 9.79
CA LEU A 155 16.92 -13.98 8.72
C LEU A 155 17.94 -12.92 9.16
N ALA A 156 19.18 -13.08 8.71
CA ALA A 156 20.17 -12.02 8.76
C ALA A 156 19.76 -10.82 7.91
N VAL A 157 20.31 -9.63 8.18
CA VAL A 157 19.96 -8.39 7.48
C VAL A 157 20.09 -8.50 5.96
N SER A 158 21.18 -9.11 5.46
CA SER A 158 21.37 -9.35 4.01
C SER A 158 20.23 -10.16 3.40
N ASN A 159 19.82 -11.25 4.07
CA ASN A 159 18.76 -12.10 3.59
C ASN A 159 17.39 -11.43 3.65
N ARG A 160 17.14 -10.53 4.63
CA ARG A 160 15.92 -9.72 4.66
C ARG A 160 15.86 -8.74 3.48
N ILE A 161 17.00 -8.14 3.11
CA ILE A 161 17.10 -7.27 1.92
C ILE A 161 16.79 -8.08 0.66
N GLN A 162 17.36 -9.28 0.51
CA GLN A 162 17.09 -10.16 -0.63
C GLN A 162 15.62 -10.60 -0.67
N ALA A 163 15.03 -10.98 0.48
CA ALA A 163 13.61 -11.32 0.58
C ALA A 163 12.70 -10.16 0.15
N GLU A 164 13.05 -8.92 0.50
CA GLU A 164 12.28 -7.73 0.05
C GLU A 164 12.44 -7.50 -1.46
N LEU A 165 13.64 -7.68 -2.01
CA LEU A 165 13.85 -7.61 -3.46
C LEU A 165 13.05 -8.68 -4.21
N LEU A 166 12.94 -9.89 -3.66
CA LEU A 166 12.10 -10.96 -4.21
C LEU A 166 10.61 -10.60 -4.18
N ARG A 167 10.12 -9.94 -3.12
CA ARG A 167 8.73 -9.43 -3.07
C ARG A 167 8.47 -8.39 -4.14
N LEU A 168 9.39 -7.45 -4.30
CA LEU A 168 9.31 -6.46 -5.37
C LEU A 168 9.34 -7.12 -6.75
N ALA A 169 10.23 -8.09 -6.98
CA ALA A 169 10.33 -8.83 -8.23
C ALA A 169 9.01 -9.50 -8.62
N LYS A 170 8.32 -10.17 -7.70
CA LYS A 170 7.06 -10.88 -7.95
C LYS A 170 5.99 -10.00 -8.59
N ASN A 171 5.95 -8.72 -8.22
CA ASN A 171 4.97 -7.76 -8.74
C ASN A 171 5.43 -7.06 -10.04
N HIS A 172 6.70 -7.24 -10.44
CA HIS A 172 7.32 -6.51 -11.56
C HIS A 172 8.04 -7.45 -12.54
N MET A 173 7.60 -8.71 -12.63
CA MET A 173 8.16 -9.68 -13.56
C MET A 173 7.96 -9.23 -15.00
N THR A 174 9.05 -9.25 -15.78
CA THR A 174 9.05 -8.96 -17.21
C THR A 174 9.40 -10.18 -18.06
N GLY A 175 9.72 -11.30 -17.41
CA GLY A 175 10.02 -12.59 -18.01
C GLY A 175 10.09 -13.69 -16.95
N PRO A 176 10.38 -14.94 -17.32
CA PRO A 176 10.30 -16.11 -16.41
C PRO A 176 11.18 -16.00 -15.17
N ASN A 177 12.30 -15.28 -15.25
CA ASN A 177 13.30 -15.17 -14.18
C ASN A 177 13.90 -13.76 -14.06
N VAL A 178 13.25 -12.76 -14.65
CA VAL A 178 13.70 -11.36 -14.67
C VAL A 178 12.59 -10.42 -14.28
N ALA A 179 12.95 -9.36 -13.56
CA ALA A 179 12.01 -8.31 -13.16
C ALA A 179 12.61 -6.91 -13.34
N VAL A 180 11.75 -5.91 -13.55
CA VAL A 180 12.15 -4.48 -13.63
C VAL A 180 11.27 -3.69 -12.69
N VAL A 181 11.84 -3.21 -11.59
CA VAL A 181 11.16 -2.36 -10.61
C VAL A 181 11.36 -0.90 -10.99
N SER A 182 10.27 -0.25 -11.39
CA SER A 182 10.27 1.15 -11.82
C SER A 182 9.10 1.92 -11.16
N PRO A 183 9.34 3.04 -10.48
CA PRO A 183 10.67 3.50 -10.05
C PRO A 183 11.28 2.59 -8.99
N SER A 184 12.62 2.48 -9.01
CA SER A 184 13.36 1.75 -7.97
C SER A 184 13.17 2.40 -6.60
N PRO A 185 12.86 1.65 -5.54
CA PRO A 185 12.88 2.19 -4.18
C PRO A 185 14.27 2.71 -3.84
N THR A 186 14.33 3.75 -3.01
CA THR A 186 15.60 4.26 -2.51
C THR A 186 16.22 3.27 -1.50
N HIS A 187 17.52 3.37 -1.29
CA HIS A 187 18.19 2.57 -0.23
C HIS A 187 17.61 2.86 1.16
N PHE A 188 17.10 4.07 1.37
CA PHE A 188 16.42 4.46 2.61
C PHE A 188 15.06 3.76 2.73
N ASP A 189 14.27 3.69 1.65
CA ASP A 189 13.01 2.96 1.63
C ASP A 189 13.20 1.48 1.96
N ILE A 190 14.16 0.82 1.29
CA ILE A 190 14.47 -0.59 1.56
C ILE A 190 14.93 -0.77 3.01
N ALA A 191 15.76 0.14 3.52
CA ALA A 191 16.26 0.07 4.91
C ALA A 191 15.10 0.14 5.92
N ASN A 192 14.15 1.05 5.71
CA ASN A 192 12.96 1.19 6.57
C ASN A 192 12.02 -0.01 6.44
N LEU A 193 11.84 -0.55 5.22
CA LEU A 193 11.03 -1.75 5.00
C LEU A 193 11.57 -2.99 5.71
N VAL A 194 12.90 -3.15 5.78
CA VAL A 194 13.52 -4.34 6.39
C VAL A 194 14.13 -4.07 7.79
N SER A 195 13.81 -2.91 8.39
CA SER A 195 14.31 -2.47 9.70
C SER A 195 15.82 -2.61 9.84
N THR A 196 16.55 -1.85 9.00
CA THR A 196 18.02 -1.77 9.00
C THR A 196 18.50 -0.37 8.66
N HIS A 197 19.82 -0.20 8.50
CA HIS A 197 20.43 1.07 8.12
C HIS A 197 20.75 1.11 6.62
N ARG A 198 20.69 2.31 6.02
CA ARG A 198 20.94 2.55 4.60
C ARG A 198 22.29 1.96 4.11
N GLU A 199 23.32 2.00 4.96
CA GLU A 199 24.65 1.48 4.66
C GLU A 199 24.64 -0.05 4.45
N ALA A 200 23.84 -0.79 5.23
CA ALA A 200 23.68 -2.24 5.06
C ALA A 200 23.03 -2.56 3.71
N VAL A 201 22.00 -1.80 3.33
CA VAL A 201 21.34 -1.92 2.02
C VAL A 201 22.33 -1.61 0.90
N THR A 202 23.06 -0.49 0.99
CA THR A 202 24.05 -0.12 -0.03
C THR A 202 25.11 -1.20 -0.23
N ARG A 203 25.61 -1.78 0.85
CA ARG A 203 26.58 -2.88 0.80
C ARG A 203 26.02 -4.13 0.14
N GLU A 204 24.79 -4.54 0.51
CA GLU A 204 24.17 -5.73 -0.07
C GLU A 204 23.82 -5.56 -1.54
N LEU A 205 23.24 -4.43 -1.93
CA LEU A 205 22.96 -4.14 -3.35
C LEU A 205 24.23 -4.12 -4.19
N SER A 206 25.34 -3.56 -3.66
CA SER A 206 26.63 -3.58 -4.33
C SER A 206 27.20 -5.00 -4.46
N ASN A 207 26.96 -5.87 -3.48
CA ASN A 207 27.34 -7.29 -3.53
C ASN A 207 26.54 -8.03 -4.61
N LEU A 208 25.21 -7.86 -4.63
CA LEU A 208 24.34 -8.46 -5.64
C LEU A 208 24.67 -7.99 -7.06
N ALA A 209 24.99 -6.70 -7.24
CA ALA A 209 25.40 -6.15 -8.52
C ALA A 209 26.74 -6.75 -9.01
N ARG A 210 27.73 -6.91 -8.14
CA ARG A 210 29.01 -7.58 -8.47
C ARG A 210 28.82 -9.04 -8.88
N ASN A 211 27.80 -9.71 -8.34
CA ASN A 211 27.45 -11.09 -8.70
C ASN A 211 26.50 -11.18 -9.92
N ASN A 212 26.26 -10.05 -10.60
CA ASN A 212 25.35 -9.98 -11.78
C ASN A 212 23.92 -10.46 -11.50
N LEU A 213 23.42 -10.29 -10.26
CA LEU A 213 22.05 -10.64 -9.89
C LEU A 213 21.10 -9.45 -10.10
N ILE A 214 21.63 -8.23 -9.92
CA ILE A 214 20.88 -6.99 -10.13
C ILE A 214 21.71 -5.98 -10.94
N LEU A 215 21.00 -5.05 -11.60
CA LEU A 215 21.62 -3.92 -12.30
C LEU A 215 20.73 -2.68 -12.16
N ARG A 216 21.32 -1.54 -11.77
CA ARG A 216 20.63 -0.27 -11.75
C ARG A 216 20.85 0.48 -13.06
N LYS A 217 19.76 0.88 -13.74
CA LYS A 217 19.76 1.71 -14.96
C LYS A 217 18.88 2.93 -14.74
N GLY A 218 19.49 4.09 -14.54
CA GLY A 218 18.75 5.32 -14.23
C GLY A 218 17.91 5.18 -12.96
N HIS A 219 16.60 5.28 -13.11
CA HIS A 219 15.64 5.15 -12.01
C HIS A 219 15.11 3.72 -11.82
N ASP A 220 15.55 2.75 -12.63
CA ASP A 220 15.07 1.39 -12.60
C ASP A 220 16.04 0.43 -11.93
N LEU A 221 15.50 -0.54 -11.20
CA LEU A 221 16.23 -1.67 -10.67
C LEU A 221 15.87 -2.93 -11.48
N HIS A 222 16.81 -3.41 -12.25
CA HIS A 222 16.70 -4.67 -12.99
C HIS A 222 17.16 -5.82 -12.10
N ILE A 223 16.33 -6.81 -11.88
CA ILE A 223 16.66 -8.07 -11.25
C ILE A 223 16.87 -9.08 -12.38
N LEU A 224 18.13 -9.50 -12.55
CA LEU A 224 18.58 -10.27 -13.70
C LEU A 224 18.40 -11.77 -13.52
N ASP A 225 18.31 -12.23 -12.27
CA ASP A 225 18.13 -13.64 -11.91
C ASP A 225 17.36 -13.74 -10.58
N VAL A 226 16.03 -13.83 -10.69
CA VAL A 226 15.13 -13.89 -9.52
C VAL A 226 15.31 -15.21 -8.74
N ALA A 227 15.62 -16.30 -9.41
CA ALA A 227 15.76 -17.61 -8.78
C ALA A 227 17.04 -17.73 -7.92
N ARG A 228 18.04 -16.89 -8.16
CA ARG A 228 19.31 -16.88 -7.41
C ARG A 228 19.40 -15.73 -6.41
N LEU A 229 18.41 -14.89 -6.35
CA LEU A 229 18.32 -13.79 -5.39
C LEU A 229 17.90 -14.32 -4.02
#